data_644df70e40b426eb0cc13299454aacc4
#
_entry.id   644df70e40b426eb0cc13299454aacc4
#
_cell.length_a   1.000
_cell.length_b   1.000
_cell.length_c   1.000
_cell.angle_alpha   90.00
_cell.angle_beta   90.00
_cell.angle_gamma   90.00
#
_symmetry.space_group_name_H-M   'P 1'
#
loop_
_entity.id
_entity.type
_entity.pdbx_description
1 polymer ?
#
loop_
_entity_poly.entity_id
_entity_poly.type
_entity_poly.pdbx_seq_one_letter_code
_entity_poly.pdbx_strand_id
1 'polypeptide(L)'
;MKYALFALALAGSIPLAAVCSLSKKYIARLMGLVFVVVLCFDGTAVNFISYEFYRGTSRGLEVSLAYILSFAVLLSVALASFLRPVKRTSLFASPGTWLFLAYFAWCAVSAVVNDNALLVREATLGGVTVFDFPLRGRMLSLFELWKMAMLFLVYAATYACLSYVRDVKAIVRALALVVLVVFLMVAREHLAGIYKVRGPFPHQNGLAMFLMLTGGVFLAAYLGLPKSRFRTLCAWAFVAASGVVFRTYSRGAILCYPLSVGVTALVSIGARFSPTKVLRLAPLLLAGLLGVSLMLPSIVERFENAPKSSGEKRRFFALTALNVVRDHPVAGVGINNWAVFLNGHEGYQDASPAGLDEKGNIGIVETIYLLTAAECGWVGLVLLLAWFLYYWGVALRLAFRLVRTEWAYVPAGILGGLTGCYLQSGLEWVLKQQLSFLLLMVFFATLSWMNQNWRELRAEA
;
A
#
# COMPACT_ATOMS: atom_id res chain seq x y z
N MET A 1 28.82 5.54 -1.65
CA MET A 1 28.41 5.12 -0.31
C MET A 1 27.14 4.26 -0.31
N LYS A 2 26.01 4.67 -0.91
CA LYS A 2 24.76 3.88 -0.94
C LYS A 2 24.91 2.47 -1.53
N TYR A 3 25.62 2.31 -2.65
CA TYR A 3 25.84 0.99 -3.27
C TYR A 3 26.69 0.04 -2.42
N ALA A 4 27.69 0.56 -1.69
CA ALA A 4 28.50 -0.25 -0.78
C ALA A 4 27.65 -0.72 0.42
N LEU A 5 26.82 0.14 0.99
CA LEU A 5 25.88 -0.22 2.05
C LEU A 5 24.85 -1.26 1.58
N PHE A 6 24.36 -1.12 0.34
CA PHE A 6 23.48 -2.10 -0.28
C PHE A 6 24.17 -3.47 -0.43
N ALA A 7 25.37 -3.51 -0.96
CA ALA A 7 26.15 -4.75 -1.11
C ALA A 7 26.43 -5.41 0.24
N LEU A 8 26.77 -4.63 1.27
CA LEU A 8 26.95 -5.12 2.64
C LEU A 8 25.65 -5.66 3.23
N ALA A 9 24.53 -4.96 3.02
CA ALA A 9 23.21 -5.41 3.50
C ALA A 9 22.81 -6.73 2.81
N LEU A 10 23.04 -6.85 1.50
CA LEU A 10 22.74 -8.06 0.74
C LEU A 10 23.64 -9.22 1.19
N ALA A 11 24.95 -9.02 1.32
CA ALA A 11 25.88 -10.03 1.81
C ALA A 11 25.55 -10.42 3.27
N GLY A 12 25.24 -9.45 4.12
CA GLY A 12 24.84 -9.65 5.51
C GLY A 12 23.49 -10.35 5.68
N SER A 13 22.64 -10.35 4.66
CA SER A 13 21.33 -11.02 4.70
C SER A 13 21.43 -12.54 4.85
N ILE A 14 22.50 -13.16 4.31
CA ILE A 14 22.72 -14.60 4.38
C ILE A 14 23.05 -15.06 5.82
N PRO A 15 24.10 -14.54 6.50
CA PRO A 15 24.38 -14.90 7.88
C PRO A 15 23.24 -14.50 8.83
N LEU A 16 22.59 -13.37 8.59
CA LEU A 16 21.39 -12.96 9.34
C LEU A 16 20.28 -14.01 9.22
N ALA A 17 20.02 -14.50 8.02
CA ALA A 17 19.04 -15.56 7.78
C ALA A 17 19.40 -16.85 8.49
N ALA A 18 20.68 -17.25 8.47
CA ALA A 18 21.17 -18.43 9.17
C ALA A 18 20.93 -18.32 10.69
N VAL A 19 21.27 -17.20 11.30
CA VAL A 19 21.02 -16.96 12.73
C VAL A 19 19.52 -16.94 13.04
N CYS A 20 18.73 -16.26 12.22
CA CYS A 20 17.28 -16.19 12.43
C CYS A 20 16.58 -17.55 12.28
N SER A 21 17.11 -18.46 11.45
CA SER A 21 16.57 -19.81 11.26
C SER A 21 16.58 -20.67 12.55
N LEU A 22 17.40 -20.32 13.53
CA LEU A 22 17.53 -21.06 14.79
C LEU A 22 16.28 -20.95 15.67
N SER A 23 15.46 -19.90 15.51
CA SER A 23 14.29 -19.68 16.36
C SER A 23 13.15 -18.99 15.62
N LYS A 24 11.92 -19.51 15.81
CA LYS A 24 10.67 -18.85 15.35
C LYS A 24 10.58 -17.40 15.80
N LYS A 25 11.02 -17.09 17.03
CA LYS A 25 11.04 -15.74 17.59
C LYS A 25 11.94 -14.78 16.82
N TYR A 26 13.08 -15.27 16.34
CA TYR A 26 14.00 -14.45 15.54
C TYR A 26 13.43 -14.18 14.15
N ILE A 27 12.81 -15.18 13.51
CA ILE A 27 12.12 -14.98 12.21
C ILE A 27 11.00 -13.94 12.36
N ALA A 28 10.18 -14.02 13.42
CA ALA A 28 9.13 -13.04 13.69
C ALA A 28 9.68 -11.62 13.90
N ARG A 29 10.81 -11.49 14.60
CA ARG A 29 11.49 -10.19 14.81
C ARG A 29 12.07 -9.66 13.50
N LEU A 30 12.68 -10.52 12.69
CA LEU A 30 13.20 -10.13 11.38
C LEU A 30 12.08 -9.62 10.47
N MET A 31 10.91 -10.30 10.46
CA MET A 31 9.72 -9.81 9.76
C MET A 31 9.26 -8.46 10.32
N GLY A 32 9.33 -8.25 11.63
CA GLY A 32 9.02 -6.96 12.25
C GLY A 32 9.95 -5.83 11.78
N LEU A 33 11.23 -6.11 11.51
CA LEU A 33 12.18 -5.12 10.99
C LEU A 33 11.82 -4.65 9.58
N VAL A 34 11.19 -5.49 8.74
CA VAL A 34 10.69 -5.08 7.42
C VAL A 34 9.76 -3.87 7.55
N PHE A 35 8.92 -3.85 8.58
CA PHE A 35 7.99 -2.72 8.82
C PHE A 35 8.69 -1.50 9.41
N VAL A 36 9.71 -1.69 10.24
CA VAL A 36 10.51 -0.58 10.79
C VAL A 36 11.22 0.19 9.66
N VAL A 37 11.65 -0.51 8.60
CA VAL A 37 12.27 0.14 7.43
C VAL A 37 11.32 1.11 6.71
N VAL A 38 10.00 0.95 6.86
CA VAL A 38 9.02 1.93 6.34
C VAL A 38 9.30 3.36 6.84
N LEU A 39 9.84 3.50 8.06
CA LEU A 39 10.15 4.81 8.67
C LEU A 39 11.31 5.54 7.98
N CYS A 40 12.16 4.82 7.27
CA CYS A 40 13.34 5.38 6.59
C CYS A 40 13.48 4.84 5.16
N PHE A 41 12.35 4.52 4.52
CA PHE A 41 12.31 3.81 3.24
C PHE A 41 13.13 4.53 2.17
N ASP A 42 12.89 5.83 1.94
CA ASP A 42 13.61 6.63 0.93
C ASP A 42 15.13 6.69 1.21
N GLY A 43 15.52 6.70 2.49
CA GLY A 43 16.91 6.71 2.90
C GLY A 43 17.64 5.37 2.71
N THR A 44 16.89 4.26 2.64
CA THR A 44 17.41 2.89 2.52
C THR A 44 17.22 2.29 1.13
N ALA A 45 16.59 3.01 0.23
CA ALA A 45 16.36 2.59 -1.14
C ALA A 45 17.54 3.00 -2.04
N VAL A 46 17.97 2.08 -2.89
CA VAL A 46 18.97 2.32 -3.93
C VAL A 46 18.30 2.20 -5.29
N ASN A 47 18.34 3.29 -6.05
CA ASN A 47 17.96 3.30 -7.45
C ASN A 47 19.18 3.00 -8.32
N PHE A 48 19.18 1.88 -9.01
CA PHE A 48 20.25 1.49 -9.93
C PHE A 48 20.16 2.26 -11.25
N ILE A 49 18.92 2.46 -11.73
CA ILE A 49 18.59 3.27 -12.89
C ILE A 49 17.37 4.09 -12.49
N SER A 50 17.44 5.42 -12.59
CA SER A 50 16.34 6.31 -12.21
C SER A 50 16.16 7.43 -13.21
N TYR A 51 14.90 7.67 -13.59
CA TYR A 51 14.49 8.83 -14.37
C TYR A 51 13.70 9.78 -13.47
N GLU A 52 14.43 10.65 -12.74
CA GLU A 52 13.85 11.53 -11.72
C GLU A 52 12.80 12.50 -12.26
N PHE A 53 12.96 12.91 -13.53
CA PHE A 53 12.01 13.78 -14.23
C PHE A 53 10.70 13.09 -14.62
N TYR A 54 10.67 11.73 -14.63
CA TYR A 54 9.50 11.00 -15.07
C TYR A 54 8.37 11.06 -14.04
N ARG A 55 7.14 11.35 -14.50
CA ARG A 55 5.94 11.37 -13.67
C ARG A 55 5.05 10.15 -13.93
N GLY A 56 5.49 9.01 -13.44
CA GLY A 56 4.75 7.75 -13.44
C GLY A 56 4.65 7.12 -12.06
N THR A 57 4.10 5.92 -12.01
CA THR A 57 3.97 5.13 -10.76
C THR A 57 5.31 4.55 -10.29
N SER A 58 6.26 4.39 -11.20
CA SER A 58 7.65 3.98 -10.92
C SER A 58 8.61 4.80 -11.77
N ARG A 59 9.72 5.24 -11.16
CA ARG A 59 10.72 6.10 -11.81
C ARG A 59 12.06 5.42 -12.05
N GLY A 60 12.24 4.19 -11.54
CA GLY A 60 13.50 3.50 -11.65
C GLY A 60 13.50 2.07 -11.12
N LEU A 61 14.63 1.39 -11.25
CA LEU A 61 14.90 0.10 -10.64
C LEU A 61 15.34 0.32 -9.19
N GLU A 62 14.38 0.31 -8.29
CA GLU A 62 14.61 0.57 -6.88
C GLU A 62 14.64 -0.73 -6.08
N VAL A 63 15.65 -0.87 -5.22
CA VAL A 63 15.73 -1.93 -4.20
C VAL A 63 15.91 -1.29 -2.84
N SER A 64 14.95 -1.51 -1.95
CA SER A 64 15.02 -1.03 -0.57
C SER A 64 15.51 -2.12 0.37
N LEU A 65 15.98 -1.70 1.55
CA LEU A 65 16.34 -2.62 2.63
C LEU A 65 15.16 -3.54 3.03
N ALA A 66 13.91 -3.08 2.88
CA ALA A 66 12.73 -3.91 3.14
C ALA A 66 12.68 -5.17 2.27
N TYR A 67 13.12 -5.09 1.01
CA TYR A 67 13.18 -6.25 0.10
C TYR A 67 14.31 -7.20 0.47
N ILE A 68 15.48 -6.68 0.86
CA ILE A 68 16.60 -7.49 1.33
C ILE A 68 16.21 -8.25 2.62
N LEU A 69 15.56 -7.58 3.56
CA LEU A 69 15.05 -8.22 4.77
C LEU A 69 13.95 -9.24 4.47
N SER A 70 13.07 -8.98 3.51
CA SER A 70 12.07 -9.95 3.07
C SER A 70 12.70 -11.20 2.45
N PHE A 71 13.75 -11.02 1.65
CA PHE A 71 14.56 -12.14 1.15
C PHE A 71 15.20 -12.91 2.30
N ALA A 72 15.80 -12.22 3.29
CA ALA A 72 16.36 -12.85 4.49
C ALA A 72 15.31 -13.63 5.30
N VAL A 73 14.07 -13.13 5.39
CA VAL A 73 12.95 -13.87 6.02
C VAL A 73 12.66 -15.16 5.26
N LEU A 74 12.55 -15.11 3.93
CA LEU A 74 12.32 -16.31 3.11
C LEU A 74 13.43 -17.35 3.29
N LEU A 75 14.69 -16.90 3.22
CA LEU A 75 15.84 -17.75 3.42
C LEU A 75 15.88 -18.35 4.83
N SER A 76 15.57 -17.54 5.87
CA SER A 76 15.47 -18.01 7.26
C SER A 76 14.41 -19.11 7.41
N VAL A 77 13.23 -18.91 6.80
CA VAL A 77 12.16 -19.91 6.84
C VAL A 77 12.52 -21.16 6.04
N ALA A 78 13.21 -21.04 4.92
CA ALA A 78 13.69 -22.18 4.14
C ALA A 78 14.70 -23.01 4.93
N LEU A 79 15.72 -22.38 5.51
CA LEU A 79 16.73 -23.03 6.34
C LEU A 79 16.10 -23.67 7.60
N ALA A 80 15.26 -22.93 8.31
CA ALA A 80 14.58 -23.45 9.49
C ALA A 80 13.71 -24.68 9.19
N SER A 81 13.12 -24.74 8.00
CA SER A 81 12.28 -25.85 7.57
C SER A 81 13.05 -27.05 7.11
N PHE A 82 14.24 -26.85 6.59
CA PHE A 82 15.18 -27.92 6.31
C PHE A 82 15.66 -28.57 7.61
N LEU A 83 15.97 -27.75 8.63
CA LEU A 83 16.41 -28.22 9.94
C LEU A 83 15.29 -28.85 10.78
N ARG A 84 14.08 -28.33 10.66
CA ARG A 84 12.90 -28.73 11.46
C ARG A 84 11.66 -28.75 10.54
N PRO A 85 11.40 -29.86 9.86
CA PRO A 85 10.26 -29.97 8.95
C PRO A 85 8.93 -29.67 9.66
N VAL A 86 8.17 -28.74 9.12
CA VAL A 86 6.84 -28.38 9.58
C VAL A 86 5.88 -28.49 8.41
N LYS A 87 4.71 -29.10 8.62
CA LYS A 87 3.65 -29.12 7.62
C LYS A 87 3.23 -27.69 7.30
N ARG A 88 3.34 -27.28 6.07
CA ARG A 88 3.01 -25.94 5.60
C ARG A 88 2.02 -25.98 4.46
N THR A 89 1.19 -24.97 4.41
CA THR A 89 0.34 -24.71 3.25
C THR A 89 1.17 -24.06 2.15
N SER A 90 0.81 -24.30 0.90
CA SER A 90 1.48 -23.69 -0.25
C SER A 90 0.94 -22.29 -0.53
N LEU A 91 1.82 -21.34 -0.79
CA LEU A 91 1.47 -20.02 -1.29
C LEU A 91 0.59 -20.09 -2.54
N PHE A 92 0.89 -21.03 -3.44
CA PHE A 92 0.19 -21.26 -4.70
C PHE A 92 -1.18 -21.97 -4.54
N ALA A 93 -1.53 -22.43 -3.33
CA ALA A 93 -2.86 -22.91 -3.03
C ALA A 93 -3.88 -21.77 -2.84
N SER A 94 -3.43 -20.50 -2.79
CA SER A 94 -4.31 -19.33 -2.73
C SER A 94 -4.71 -18.87 -4.13
N PRO A 95 -6.02 -18.81 -4.47
CA PRO A 95 -6.45 -18.21 -5.74
C PRO A 95 -6.01 -16.74 -5.90
N GLY A 96 -5.88 -15.99 -4.79
CA GLY A 96 -5.38 -14.62 -4.82
C GLY A 96 -3.94 -14.47 -5.33
N THR A 97 -3.10 -15.49 -5.13
CA THR A 97 -1.75 -15.56 -5.71
C THR A 97 -1.83 -15.64 -7.24
N TRP A 98 -2.70 -16.50 -7.77
CA TRP A 98 -2.88 -16.65 -9.21
C TRP A 98 -3.52 -15.43 -9.87
N LEU A 99 -4.45 -14.76 -9.19
CA LEU A 99 -5.02 -13.50 -9.67
C LEU A 99 -3.94 -12.39 -9.76
N PHE A 100 -3.05 -12.31 -8.76
CA PHE A 100 -1.91 -11.39 -8.85
C PHE A 100 -0.99 -11.74 -10.01
N LEU A 101 -0.62 -13.03 -10.16
CA LEU A 101 0.25 -13.48 -11.24
C LEU A 101 -0.38 -13.27 -12.62
N ALA A 102 -1.69 -13.47 -12.76
CA ALA A 102 -2.41 -13.17 -13.98
C ALA A 102 -2.40 -11.66 -14.30
N TYR A 103 -2.63 -10.81 -13.29
CA TYR A 103 -2.53 -9.35 -13.44
C TYR A 103 -1.10 -8.93 -13.83
N PHE A 104 -0.08 -9.47 -13.14
CA PHE A 104 1.33 -9.22 -13.44
C PHE A 104 1.70 -9.65 -14.87
N ALA A 105 1.30 -10.85 -15.28
CA ALA A 105 1.54 -11.37 -16.63
C ALA A 105 0.86 -10.48 -17.69
N TRP A 106 -0.37 -10.03 -17.43
CA TRP A 106 -1.06 -9.11 -18.34
C TRP A 106 -0.36 -7.75 -18.44
N CYS A 107 0.12 -7.20 -17.32
CA CYS A 107 0.94 -5.99 -17.32
C CYS A 107 2.22 -6.16 -18.16
N ALA A 108 2.84 -7.34 -18.12
CA ALA A 108 3.99 -7.66 -18.96
C ALA A 108 3.61 -7.76 -20.45
N VAL A 109 2.48 -8.36 -20.78
CA VAL A 109 1.94 -8.36 -22.16
C VAL A 109 1.70 -6.93 -22.63
N SER A 110 1.02 -6.10 -21.84
CA SER A 110 0.80 -4.69 -22.13
C SER A 110 2.12 -3.94 -22.40
N ALA A 111 3.17 -4.21 -21.62
CA ALA A 111 4.49 -3.63 -21.81
C ALA A 111 5.17 -4.06 -23.12
N VAL A 112 4.97 -5.29 -23.56
CA VAL A 112 5.62 -5.83 -24.78
C VAL A 112 4.93 -5.36 -26.06
N VAL A 113 3.59 -5.32 -26.05
CA VAL A 113 2.81 -4.96 -27.25
C VAL A 113 2.84 -3.45 -27.54
N ASN A 114 3.23 -2.62 -26.54
CA ASN A 114 3.33 -1.18 -26.71
C ASN A 114 4.80 -0.74 -26.78
N ASP A 115 5.14 0.04 -27.80
CA ASP A 115 6.49 0.60 -28.00
C ASP A 115 6.44 2.14 -28.05
N ASN A 116 6.01 2.74 -26.93
CA ASN A 116 5.98 4.19 -26.82
C ASN A 116 7.40 4.74 -26.67
N ALA A 117 7.66 5.85 -27.30
CA ALA A 117 8.91 6.58 -27.17
C ALA A 117 8.65 8.09 -27.16
N LEU A 118 9.44 8.81 -26.40
CA LEU A 118 9.40 10.25 -26.29
C LEU A 118 10.83 10.80 -26.31
N LEU A 119 11.09 11.78 -27.16
CA LEU A 119 12.33 12.56 -27.12
C LEU A 119 12.17 13.66 -26.05
N VAL A 120 12.91 13.56 -24.97
CA VAL A 120 12.96 14.58 -23.91
C VAL A 120 14.11 15.52 -24.25
N ARG A 121 13.80 16.80 -24.55
CA ARG A 121 14.80 17.80 -24.98
C ARG A 121 15.83 18.11 -23.88
N GLU A 122 15.41 18.07 -22.64
CA GLU A 122 16.28 18.33 -21.48
C GLU A 122 15.82 17.49 -20.30
N ALA A 123 16.75 16.76 -19.67
CA ALA A 123 16.49 15.95 -18.48
C ALA A 123 17.68 16.00 -17.52
N THR A 124 17.43 15.91 -16.22
CA THR A 124 18.47 15.77 -15.20
C THR A 124 18.54 14.32 -14.73
N LEU A 125 19.66 13.67 -14.95
CA LEU A 125 19.94 12.28 -14.55
C LEU A 125 21.14 12.28 -13.59
N GLY A 126 20.92 11.89 -12.34
CA GLY A 126 21.99 11.84 -11.33
C GLY A 126 22.75 13.17 -11.12
N GLY A 127 22.07 14.31 -11.30
CA GLY A 127 22.65 15.66 -11.21
C GLY A 127 23.34 16.16 -12.47
N VAL A 128 23.32 15.38 -13.56
CA VAL A 128 23.85 15.79 -14.89
C VAL A 128 22.69 16.12 -15.81
N THR A 129 22.73 17.29 -16.44
CA THR A 129 21.75 17.68 -17.46
C THR A 129 22.11 16.97 -18.77
N VAL A 130 21.16 16.21 -19.31
CA VAL A 130 21.26 15.47 -20.57
C VAL A 130 20.27 16.07 -21.55
N PHE A 131 20.71 16.31 -22.78
CA PHE A 131 19.89 16.84 -23.87
C PHE A 131 19.53 15.72 -24.84
N ASP A 132 18.37 15.85 -25.51
CA ASP A 132 17.86 14.90 -26.49
C ASP A 132 17.85 13.44 -26.02
N PHE A 133 17.33 13.23 -24.82
CA PHE A 133 17.28 11.92 -24.19
C PHE A 133 16.07 11.11 -24.69
N PRO A 134 16.27 9.92 -25.32
CA PRO A 134 15.18 9.07 -25.78
C PRO A 134 14.59 8.28 -24.61
N LEU A 135 13.42 8.68 -24.11
CA LEU A 135 12.68 7.96 -23.09
C LEU A 135 11.85 6.85 -23.74
N ARG A 136 12.19 5.60 -23.42
CA ARG A 136 11.50 4.42 -23.96
C ARG A 136 10.47 3.87 -22.98
N GLY A 137 9.24 3.70 -23.42
CA GLY A 137 8.13 3.20 -22.63
C GLY A 137 8.37 1.80 -22.06
N ARG A 138 9.01 0.91 -22.81
CA ARG A 138 9.37 -0.44 -22.32
C ARG A 138 10.26 -0.41 -21.08
N MET A 139 11.19 0.55 -20.99
CA MET A 139 12.03 0.71 -19.80
C MET A 139 11.21 1.16 -18.59
N LEU A 140 10.26 2.06 -18.81
CA LEU A 140 9.35 2.51 -17.75
C LEU A 140 8.42 1.39 -17.27
N SER A 141 7.93 0.58 -18.20
CA SER A 141 7.17 -0.62 -17.87
C SER A 141 7.98 -1.61 -17.04
N LEU A 142 9.26 -1.81 -17.38
CA LEU A 142 10.17 -2.67 -16.62
C LEU A 142 10.31 -2.18 -15.17
N PHE A 143 10.36 -0.87 -14.92
CA PHE A 143 10.42 -0.32 -13.55
C PHE A 143 9.18 -0.68 -12.73
N GLU A 144 8.00 -0.62 -13.33
CA GLU A 144 6.76 -0.99 -12.65
C GLU A 144 6.69 -2.50 -12.40
N LEU A 145 7.02 -3.32 -13.40
CA LEU A 145 7.06 -4.77 -13.25
C LEU A 145 8.09 -5.21 -12.19
N TRP A 146 9.25 -4.55 -12.15
CA TRP A 146 10.24 -4.76 -11.09
C TRP A 146 9.68 -4.47 -9.71
N LYS A 147 9.04 -3.33 -9.53
CA LYS A 147 8.38 -2.98 -8.27
C LYS A 147 7.35 -4.04 -7.88
N MET A 148 6.50 -4.48 -8.81
CA MET A 148 5.52 -5.52 -8.55
C MET A 148 6.16 -6.85 -8.14
N ALA A 149 7.27 -7.25 -8.76
CA ALA A 149 8.02 -8.45 -8.41
C ALA A 149 8.63 -8.33 -6.99
N MET A 150 9.20 -7.18 -6.64
CA MET A 150 9.73 -6.94 -5.28
C MET A 150 8.63 -6.93 -4.22
N LEU A 151 7.46 -6.42 -4.55
CA LEU A 151 6.30 -6.45 -3.65
C LEU A 151 5.74 -7.87 -3.50
N PHE A 152 5.80 -8.69 -4.56
CA PHE A 152 5.48 -10.12 -4.45
C PHE A 152 6.47 -10.88 -3.56
N LEU A 153 7.75 -10.50 -3.54
CA LEU A 153 8.73 -11.02 -2.58
C LEU A 153 8.28 -10.75 -1.13
N VAL A 154 7.76 -9.56 -0.83
CA VAL A 154 7.22 -9.22 0.51
C VAL A 154 5.99 -10.08 0.84
N TYR A 155 5.09 -10.28 -0.12
CA TYR A 155 3.93 -11.18 0.02
C TYR A 155 4.38 -12.59 0.35
N ALA A 156 5.35 -13.14 -0.40
CA ALA A 156 5.87 -14.48 -0.19
C ALA A 156 6.58 -14.62 1.17
N ALA A 157 7.38 -13.62 1.57
CA ALA A 157 8.07 -13.60 2.86
C ALA A 157 7.08 -13.58 4.04
N THR A 158 6.04 -12.72 3.94
CA THR A 158 4.99 -12.65 4.96
C THR A 158 4.24 -13.98 5.09
N TYR A 159 3.84 -14.56 3.95
CA TYR A 159 3.15 -15.84 3.92
C TYR A 159 4.01 -16.97 4.52
N ALA A 160 5.28 -17.05 4.11
CA ALA A 160 6.22 -18.06 4.62
C ALA A 160 6.46 -17.90 6.13
N CYS A 161 6.66 -16.66 6.59
CA CYS A 161 6.80 -16.35 8.00
C CYS A 161 5.57 -16.83 8.79
N LEU A 162 4.37 -16.47 8.38
CA LEU A 162 3.13 -16.88 9.04
C LEU A 162 2.91 -18.39 9.01
N SER A 163 3.24 -19.06 7.91
CA SER A 163 3.13 -20.51 7.78
C SER A 163 4.06 -21.27 8.74
N TYR A 164 5.20 -20.67 9.09
CA TYR A 164 6.19 -21.30 9.99
C TYR A 164 6.03 -20.84 11.44
N VAL A 165 5.88 -19.54 11.68
CA VAL A 165 5.85 -18.94 13.03
C VAL A 165 4.45 -18.92 13.62
N ARG A 166 3.41 -18.67 12.80
CA ARG A 166 1.98 -18.56 13.19
C ARG A 166 1.69 -17.40 14.17
N ASP A 167 2.47 -16.34 14.13
CA ASP A 167 2.30 -15.18 15.03
C ASP A 167 1.92 -13.90 14.27
N VAL A 168 0.63 -13.74 13.97
CA VAL A 168 0.09 -12.49 13.38
C VAL A 168 0.17 -11.33 14.38
N LYS A 169 0.11 -11.60 15.70
CA LYS A 169 0.22 -10.54 16.72
C LYS A 169 1.59 -9.84 16.64
N ALA A 170 2.65 -10.55 16.24
CA ALA A 170 3.98 -9.94 16.04
C ALA A 170 3.96 -8.91 14.91
N ILE A 171 3.32 -9.22 13.78
CA ILE A 171 3.16 -8.29 12.64
C ILE A 171 2.36 -7.05 13.09
N VAL A 172 1.20 -7.25 13.71
CA VAL A 172 0.35 -6.14 14.15
C VAL A 172 1.05 -5.29 15.21
N ARG A 173 1.83 -5.90 16.10
CA ARG A 173 2.64 -5.18 17.10
C ARG A 173 3.70 -4.31 16.45
N ALA A 174 4.42 -4.83 15.46
CA ALA A 174 5.41 -4.07 14.73
C ALA A 174 4.77 -2.88 13.97
N LEU A 175 3.64 -3.10 13.29
CA LEU A 175 2.89 -2.03 12.63
C LEU A 175 2.38 -0.98 13.63
N ALA A 176 1.89 -1.38 14.81
CA ALA A 176 1.45 -0.44 15.83
C ALA A 176 2.60 0.44 16.33
N LEU A 177 3.78 -0.12 16.55
CA LEU A 177 4.97 0.64 16.94
C LEU A 177 5.41 1.62 15.82
N VAL A 178 5.40 1.16 14.56
CA VAL A 178 5.68 2.03 13.40
C VAL A 178 4.72 3.22 13.36
N VAL A 179 3.42 2.98 13.53
CA VAL A 179 2.41 4.06 13.52
C VAL A 179 2.61 5.05 14.67
N LEU A 180 3.00 4.58 15.86
CA LEU A 180 3.32 5.49 16.97
C LEU A 180 4.55 6.36 16.66
N VAL A 181 5.59 5.81 16.03
CA VAL A 181 6.75 6.60 15.58
C VAL A 181 6.34 7.59 14.48
N VAL A 182 5.54 7.17 13.51
CA VAL A 182 4.99 8.07 12.47
C VAL A 182 4.21 9.22 13.11
N PHE A 183 3.43 8.95 14.15
CA PHE A 183 2.72 10.00 14.89
C PHE A 183 3.68 11.02 15.47
N LEU A 184 4.80 10.59 16.08
CA LEU A 184 5.82 11.50 16.63
C LEU A 184 6.51 12.32 15.52
N MET A 185 6.82 11.70 14.37
CA MET A 185 7.37 12.41 13.21
C MET A 185 6.42 13.50 12.70
N VAL A 186 5.13 13.16 12.57
CA VAL A 186 4.07 14.09 12.13
C VAL A 186 3.84 15.19 13.17
N ALA A 187 3.88 14.87 14.46
CA ALA A 187 3.78 15.86 15.52
C ALA A 187 4.93 16.89 15.43
N ARG A 188 6.17 16.43 15.16
CA ARG A 188 7.33 17.30 14.91
C ARG A 188 7.11 18.18 13.68
N GLU A 189 6.62 17.64 12.55
CA GLU A 189 6.31 18.41 11.35
C GLU A 189 5.25 19.49 11.65
N HIS A 190 4.21 19.13 12.42
CA HIS A 190 3.17 20.06 12.82
C HIS A 190 3.71 21.20 13.69
N LEU A 191 4.52 20.88 14.71
CA LEU A 191 5.15 21.88 15.56
C LEU A 191 6.12 22.80 14.79
N ALA A 192 6.71 22.29 13.70
CA ALA A 192 7.51 23.08 12.77
C ALA A 192 6.69 23.92 11.79
N GLY A 193 5.35 23.99 11.93
CA GLY A 193 4.47 24.79 11.08
C GLY A 193 4.17 24.18 9.70
N ILE A 194 4.51 22.91 9.45
CA ILE A 194 4.23 22.25 8.18
C ILE A 194 2.73 21.98 8.08
N TYR A 195 2.07 22.65 7.13
CA TYR A 195 0.62 22.55 6.95
C TYR A 195 0.19 21.15 6.47
N LYS A 196 0.87 20.58 5.48
CA LYS A 196 0.57 19.26 4.91
C LYS A 196 1.60 18.24 5.37
N VAL A 197 1.34 17.64 6.51
CA VAL A 197 2.23 16.63 7.09
C VAL A 197 2.28 15.37 6.24
N ARG A 198 3.45 14.78 6.10
CA ARG A 198 3.67 13.56 5.31
C ARG A 198 4.48 12.48 6.04
N GLY A 199 5.14 12.84 7.15
CA GLY A 199 6.03 11.94 7.87
C GLY A 199 7.09 11.33 6.95
N PRO A 200 7.32 10.01 7.01
CA PRO A 200 8.30 9.33 6.15
C PRO A 200 7.78 9.03 4.73
N PHE A 201 6.60 9.51 4.35
CA PHE A 201 6.00 9.23 3.04
C PHE A 201 6.32 10.34 2.03
N PRO A 202 6.42 10.01 0.73
CA PRO A 202 6.64 11.02 -0.32
C PRO A 202 5.50 12.03 -0.40
N HIS A 203 4.27 11.60 -0.06
CA HIS A 203 3.07 12.43 -0.16
C HIS A 203 2.08 12.14 0.97
N GLN A 204 1.37 13.19 1.43
CA GLN A 204 0.37 13.11 2.49
C GLN A 204 -0.74 12.07 2.24
N ASN A 205 -1.19 11.91 0.97
CA ASN A 205 -2.24 10.96 0.63
C ASN A 205 -1.76 9.50 0.80
N GLY A 206 -0.47 9.22 0.53
CA GLY A 206 0.14 7.92 0.79
C GLY A 206 0.20 7.59 2.28
N LEU A 207 0.59 8.56 3.11
CA LEU A 207 0.54 8.43 4.56
C LEU A 207 -0.89 8.14 5.05
N ALA A 208 -1.87 8.91 4.59
CA ALA A 208 -3.27 8.72 4.98
C ALA A 208 -3.79 7.33 4.61
N MET A 209 -3.46 6.83 3.41
CA MET A 209 -3.85 5.50 2.94
C MET A 209 -3.19 4.37 3.75
N PHE A 210 -1.91 4.50 4.08
CA PHE A 210 -1.21 3.57 4.96
C PHE A 210 -1.86 3.48 6.35
N LEU A 211 -2.22 4.63 6.93
CA LEU A 211 -2.87 4.69 8.23
C LEU A 211 -4.32 4.18 8.19
N MET A 212 -5.01 4.34 7.07
CA MET A 212 -6.35 3.78 6.87
C MET A 212 -6.30 2.25 6.84
N LEU A 213 -5.33 1.66 6.15
CA LEU A 213 -5.13 0.21 6.11
C LEU A 213 -4.83 -0.36 7.51
N THR A 214 -3.97 0.30 8.29
CA THR A 214 -3.57 -0.19 9.62
C THR A 214 -4.59 0.11 10.69
N GLY A 215 -5.24 1.28 10.64
CA GLY A 215 -6.18 1.76 11.66
C GLY A 215 -7.35 0.81 11.89
N GLY A 216 -7.90 0.22 10.82
CA GLY A 216 -8.95 -0.80 10.93
C GLY A 216 -8.53 -1.99 11.78
N VAL A 217 -7.30 -2.51 11.59
CA VAL A 217 -6.78 -3.66 12.35
C VAL A 217 -6.61 -3.30 13.83
N PHE A 218 -6.12 -2.10 14.14
CA PHE A 218 -5.96 -1.65 15.51
C PHE A 218 -7.29 -1.45 16.22
N LEU A 219 -8.29 -0.87 15.55
CA LEU A 219 -9.64 -0.72 16.08
C LEU A 219 -10.27 -2.08 16.35
N ALA A 220 -10.23 -3.00 15.39
CA ALA A 220 -10.79 -4.34 15.56
C ALA A 220 -10.12 -5.11 16.70
N ALA A 221 -8.79 -4.99 16.85
CA ALA A 221 -8.05 -5.58 17.97
C ALA A 221 -8.48 -4.96 19.32
N TYR A 222 -8.64 -3.64 19.39
CA TYR A 222 -9.12 -2.99 20.60
C TYR A 222 -10.53 -3.43 21.00
N LEU A 223 -11.42 -3.54 20.01
CA LEU A 223 -12.80 -3.96 20.28
C LEU A 223 -12.92 -5.44 20.64
N GLY A 224 -12.17 -6.33 19.95
CA GLY A 224 -12.34 -7.77 19.99
C GLY A 224 -11.53 -8.50 21.05
N LEU A 225 -10.34 -8.00 21.41
CA LEU A 225 -9.43 -8.73 22.29
C LEU A 225 -9.72 -8.52 23.79
N PRO A 226 -9.36 -9.51 24.65
CA PRO A 226 -9.39 -9.35 26.10
C PRO A 226 -8.40 -8.27 26.58
N LYS A 227 -8.55 -7.80 27.82
CA LYS A 227 -7.66 -6.80 28.42
C LYS A 227 -6.23 -7.33 28.45
N SER A 228 -5.33 -6.63 27.76
CA SER A 228 -3.91 -6.99 27.65
C SER A 228 -3.08 -5.78 27.21
N ARG A 229 -1.77 -5.83 27.43
CA ARG A 229 -0.84 -4.79 26.93
C ARG A 229 -0.92 -4.62 25.41
N PHE A 230 -1.13 -5.72 24.68
CA PHE A 230 -1.26 -5.69 23.23
C PHE A 230 -2.53 -4.94 22.78
N ARG A 231 -3.68 -5.19 23.44
CA ARG A 231 -4.91 -4.43 23.16
C ARG A 231 -4.74 -2.93 23.44
N THR A 232 -4.08 -2.57 24.54
CA THR A 232 -3.79 -1.17 24.89
C THR A 232 -2.87 -0.51 23.85
N LEU A 233 -1.84 -1.21 23.38
CA LEU A 233 -0.98 -0.75 22.30
C LEU A 233 -1.79 -0.48 21.02
N CYS A 234 -2.70 -1.39 20.63
CA CYS A 234 -3.58 -1.20 19.47
C CYS A 234 -4.52 0.01 19.66
N ALA A 235 -5.03 0.25 20.87
CA ALA A 235 -5.86 1.43 21.14
C ALA A 235 -5.08 2.73 20.89
N TRP A 236 -3.87 2.85 21.43
CA TRP A 236 -3.02 4.01 21.20
C TRP A 236 -2.62 4.18 19.73
N ALA A 237 -2.28 3.08 19.05
CA ALA A 237 -1.97 3.11 17.62
C ALA A 237 -3.17 3.54 16.77
N PHE A 238 -4.40 3.13 17.13
CA PHE A 238 -5.62 3.58 16.47
C PHE A 238 -5.85 5.09 16.65
N VAL A 239 -5.73 5.59 17.88
CA VAL A 239 -5.88 7.02 18.18
C VAL A 239 -4.84 7.84 17.43
N ALA A 240 -3.57 7.40 17.46
CA ALA A 240 -2.47 8.03 16.74
C ALA A 240 -2.72 8.05 15.22
N ALA A 241 -3.12 6.90 14.63
CA ALA A 241 -3.46 6.82 13.22
C ALA A 241 -4.59 7.78 12.84
N SER A 242 -5.67 7.81 13.64
CA SER A 242 -6.83 8.70 13.41
C SER A 242 -6.42 10.16 13.44
N GLY A 243 -5.67 10.58 14.46
CA GLY A 243 -5.20 11.97 14.57
C GLY A 243 -4.32 12.39 13.39
N VAL A 244 -3.41 11.51 12.96
CA VAL A 244 -2.54 11.79 11.80
C VAL A 244 -3.33 11.85 10.51
N VAL A 245 -4.30 10.95 10.26
CA VAL A 245 -5.12 10.97 9.03
C VAL A 245 -5.79 12.33 8.85
N PHE A 246 -6.42 12.88 9.88
CA PHE A 246 -7.06 14.20 9.78
C PHE A 246 -6.03 15.32 9.56
N ARG A 247 -4.86 15.24 10.17
CA ARG A 247 -3.78 16.22 10.00
C ARG A 247 -3.10 16.20 8.63
N THR A 248 -3.27 15.14 7.85
CA THR A 248 -2.79 15.12 6.45
C THR A 248 -3.56 16.08 5.55
N TYR A 249 -4.74 16.53 5.97
CA TYR A 249 -5.68 17.31 5.13
C TYR A 249 -5.93 16.67 3.75
N SER A 250 -5.82 15.36 3.65
CA SER A 250 -6.19 14.59 2.45
C SER A 250 -7.71 14.52 2.33
N ARG A 251 -8.30 15.25 1.38
CA ARG A 251 -9.76 15.30 1.16
C ARG A 251 -10.37 13.90 0.99
N GLY A 252 -9.72 13.06 0.17
CA GLY A 252 -10.16 11.69 -0.05
C GLY A 252 -10.11 10.85 1.24
N ALA A 253 -9.05 11.00 2.05
CA ALA A 253 -8.93 10.27 3.30
C ALA A 253 -9.93 10.75 4.37
N ILE A 254 -10.18 12.06 4.46
CA ILE A 254 -11.19 12.62 5.39
C ILE A 254 -12.57 12.03 5.14
N LEU A 255 -12.93 11.76 3.87
CA LEU A 255 -14.20 11.14 3.50
C LEU A 255 -14.20 9.61 3.69
N CYS A 256 -13.12 8.94 3.30
CA CYS A 256 -13.07 7.48 3.25
C CYS A 256 -12.67 6.83 4.60
N TYR A 257 -11.92 7.55 5.47
CA TYR A 257 -11.50 7.01 6.75
C TYR A 257 -12.66 6.73 7.73
N PRO A 258 -13.66 7.62 7.91
CA PRO A 258 -14.83 7.31 8.70
C PRO A 258 -15.59 6.08 8.20
N LEU A 259 -15.70 5.88 6.88
CA LEU A 259 -16.30 4.68 6.31
C LEU A 259 -15.51 3.42 6.65
N SER A 260 -14.17 3.47 6.54
CA SER A 260 -13.28 2.38 6.96
C SER A 260 -13.47 2.00 8.43
N VAL A 261 -13.50 3.00 9.32
CA VAL A 261 -13.76 2.84 10.76
C VAL A 261 -15.15 2.26 11.00
N GLY A 262 -16.17 2.80 10.31
CA GLY A 262 -17.57 2.35 10.39
C GLY A 262 -17.72 0.88 10.00
N VAL A 263 -17.16 0.46 8.87
CA VAL A 263 -17.17 -0.94 8.41
C VAL A 263 -16.47 -1.84 9.42
N THR A 264 -15.28 -1.43 9.91
CA THR A 264 -14.56 -2.19 10.95
C THR A 264 -15.39 -2.37 12.21
N ALA A 265 -16.02 -1.31 12.69
CA ALA A 265 -16.85 -1.33 13.89
C ALA A 265 -18.10 -2.21 13.68
N LEU A 266 -18.83 -2.02 12.57
CA LEU A 266 -20.02 -2.79 12.22
C LEU A 266 -19.72 -4.29 12.14
N VAL A 267 -18.65 -4.68 11.47
CA VAL A 267 -18.26 -6.09 11.35
C VAL A 267 -17.79 -6.65 12.69
N SER A 268 -16.98 -5.90 13.46
CA SER A 268 -16.48 -6.34 14.75
C SER A 268 -17.60 -6.50 15.80
N ILE A 269 -18.64 -5.65 15.76
CA ILE A 269 -19.77 -5.69 16.69
C ILE A 269 -20.86 -6.62 16.14
N GLY A 270 -21.23 -6.47 14.87
CA GLY A 270 -22.34 -7.20 14.25
C GLY A 270 -22.08 -8.70 14.13
N ALA A 271 -20.85 -9.12 13.86
CA ALA A 271 -20.49 -10.53 13.81
C ALA A 271 -20.67 -11.23 15.17
N ARG A 272 -20.41 -10.53 16.28
CA ARG A 272 -20.71 -10.97 17.65
C ARG A 272 -21.04 -9.75 18.51
N PHE A 273 -22.33 -9.47 18.66
CA PHE A 273 -22.79 -8.38 19.52
C PHE A 273 -22.29 -8.55 20.97
N SER A 274 -21.78 -7.47 21.53
CA SER A 274 -21.40 -7.40 22.96
C SER A 274 -21.53 -5.96 23.45
N PRO A 275 -22.28 -5.69 24.52
CA PRO A 275 -22.36 -4.37 25.11
C PRO A 275 -21.00 -3.75 25.45
N THR A 276 -20.04 -4.59 25.84
CA THR A 276 -18.67 -4.13 26.15
C THR A 276 -17.93 -3.59 24.93
N LYS A 277 -18.21 -4.09 23.72
CA LYS A 277 -17.63 -3.52 22.48
C LYS A 277 -18.22 -2.15 22.17
N VAL A 278 -19.54 -1.98 22.38
CA VAL A 278 -20.22 -0.70 22.20
C VAL A 278 -19.68 0.31 23.22
N LEU A 279 -19.57 -0.06 24.48
CA LEU A 279 -18.97 0.79 25.53
C LEU A 279 -17.52 1.17 25.23
N ARG A 280 -16.74 0.29 24.60
CA ARG A 280 -15.37 0.61 24.16
C ARG A 280 -15.35 1.56 22.96
N LEU A 281 -16.31 1.42 22.06
CA LEU A 281 -16.41 2.27 20.86
C LEU A 281 -16.88 3.69 21.21
N ALA A 282 -17.80 3.84 22.15
CA ALA A 282 -18.41 5.12 22.51
C ALA A 282 -17.39 6.25 22.83
N PRO A 283 -16.38 6.06 23.71
CA PRO A 283 -15.40 7.11 24.00
C PRO A 283 -14.52 7.44 22.79
N LEU A 284 -14.22 6.47 21.91
CA LEU A 284 -13.47 6.71 20.68
C LEU A 284 -14.28 7.54 19.68
N LEU A 285 -15.60 7.27 19.55
CA LEU A 285 -16.49 8.06 18.71
C LEU A 285 -16.64 9.48 19.27
N LEU A 286 -16.81 9.61 20.58
CA LEU A 286 -16.92 10.94 21.21
C LEU A 286 -15.62 11.75 21.02
N ALA A 287 -14.45 11.13 21.26
CA ALA A 287 -13.17 11.78 21.02
C ALA A 287 -12.96 12.12 19.54
N GLY A 288 -13.39 11.24 18.63
CA GLY A 288 -13.35 11.48 17.19
C GLY A 288 -14.25 12.64 16.77
N LEU A 289 -15.50 12.69 17.26
CA LEU A 289 -16.43 13.79 17.00
C LEU A 289 -15.88 15.12 17.53
N LEU A 290 -15.36 15.12 18.76
CA LEU A 290 -14.72 16.31 19.33
C LEU A 290 -13.51 16.74 18.51
N GLY A 291 -12.64 15.81 18.13
CA GLY A 291 -11.48 16.11 17.29
C GLY A 291 -11.86 16.68 15.93
N VAL A 292 -12.88 16.10 15.27
CA VAL A 292 -13.41 16.62 14.01
C VAL A 292 -14.04 18.00 14.20
N SER A 293 -14.82 18.22 15.25
CA SER A 293 -15.44 19.53 15.49
C SER A 293 -14.40 20.63 15.73
N LEU A 294 -13.32 20.33 16.45
CA LEU A 294 -12.21 21.28 16.66
C LEU A 294 -11.44 21.57 15.35
N MET A 295 -11.37 20.61 14.43
CA MET A 295 -10.71 20.77 13.14
C MET A 295 -11.64 21.24 12.02
N LEU A 296 -12.95 21.31 12.27
CA LEU A 296 -13.97 21.61 11.27
C LEU A 296 -13.68 22.91 10.51
N PRO A 297 -13.31 24.03 11.14
CA PRO A 297 -12.98 25.26 10.43
C PRO A 297 -11.86 25.05 9.40
N SER A 298 -10.77 24.39 9.79
CA SER A 298 -9.65 24.11 8.89
C SER A 298 -10.01 23.11 7.79
N ILE A 299 -10.91 22.18 8.07
CA ILE A 299 -11.41 21.23 7.07
C ILE A 299 -12.28 21.97 6.04
N VAL A 300 -13.21 22.80 6.49
CA VAL A 300 -14.08 23.61 5.62
C VAL A 300 -13.23 24.52 4.75
N GLU A 301 -12.33 25.30 5.35
CA GLU A 301 -11.39 26.14 4.63
C GLU A 301 -10.60 25.37 3.55
N ARG A 302 -10.20 24.15 3.85
CA ARG A 302 -9.49 23.27 2.90
C ARG A 302 -10.34 22.86 1.70
N PHE A 303 -11.65 22.73 1.87
CA PHE A 303 -12.59 22.42 0.79
C PHE A 303 -12.97 23.68 -0.01
N GLU A 304 -13.21 24.78 0.67
CA GLU A 304 -13.58 26.07 0.05
C GLU A 304 -12.43 26.68 -0.75
N ASN A 305 -11.21 26.69 -0.17
CA ASN A 305 -10.01 27.20 -0.80
C ASN A 305 -9.31 26.18 -1.73
N ALA A 306 -10.02 25.10 -2.12
CA ALA A 306 -9.49 24.18 -3.09
C ALA A 306 -9.33 24.88 -4.46
N PRO A 307 -8.13 24.88 -5.07
CA PRO A 307 -7.98 25.46 -6.41
C PRO A 307 -8.99 24.83 -7.38
N LYS A 308 -9.84 25.66 -8.02
CA LYS A 308 -10.80 25.17 -9.04
C LYS A 308 -10.08 24.39 -10.12
N SER A 309 -8.88 24.83 -10.50
CA SER A 309 -7.98 24.13 -11.44
C SER A 309 -7.65 22.68 -11.04
N SER A 310 -7.67 22.34 -9.73
CA SER A 310 -7.40 20.95 -9.29
C SER A 310 -8.55 19.99 -9.63
N GLY A 311 -9.81 20.46 -9.53
CA GLY A 311 -10.98 19.67 -9.94
C GLY A 311 -11.08 19.54 -11.46
N GLU A 312 -10.81 20.62 -12.18
CA GLU A 312 -10.80 20.65 -13.65
C GLU A 312 -9.72 19.73 -14.22
N LYS A 313 -8.49 19.76 -13.66
CA LYS A 313 -7.41 18.84 -14.06
C LYS A 313 -7.80 17.37 -13.84
N ARG A 314 -8.44 17.03 -12.73
CA ARG A 314 -8.89 15.65 -12.47
C ARG A 314 -9.95 15.20 -13.47
N ARG A 315 -10.94 16.07 -13.75
CA ARG A 315 -11.97 15.80 -14.76
C ARG A 315 -11.34 15.61 -16.14
N PHE A 316 -10.42 16.48 -16.50
CA PHE A 316 -9.68 16.40 -17.74
C PHE A 316 -8.92 15.08 -17.88
N PHE A 317 -8.08 14.72 -16.91
CA PHE A 317 -7.35 13.44 -16.94
C PHE A 317 -8.28 12.22 -16.97
N ALA A 318 -9.43 12.30 -16.30
CA ALA A 318 -10.42 11.23 -16.35
C ALA A 318 -11.03 11.08 -17.75
N LEU A 319 -11.41 12.18 -18.41
CA LEU A 319 -11.93 12.18 -19.78
C LEU A 319 -10.88 11.70 -20.77
N THR A 320 -9.65 12.20 -20.66
CA THR A 320 -8.53 11.75 -21.50
C THR A 320 -8.26 10.24 -21.31
N ALA A 321 -8.29 9.74 -20.07
CA ALA A 321 -8.14 8.30 -19.81
C ALA A 321 -9.25 7.47 -20.46
N LEU A 322 -10.49 7.96 -20.45
CA LEU A 322 -11.62 7.29 -21.12
C LEU A 322 -11.43 7.26 -22.65
N ASN A 323 -10.93 8.35 -23.25
CA ASN A 323 -10.61 8.37 -24.67
C ASN A 323 -9.49 7.38 -25.01
N VAL A 324 -8.40 7.36 -24.21
CA VAL A 324 -7.32 6.39 -24.35
C VAL A 324 -7.83 4.95 -24.26
N VAL A 325 -8.70 4.64 -23.28
CA VAL A 325 -9.31 3.32 -23.14
C VAL A 325 -10.19 2.96 -24.32
N ARG A 326 -10.90 3.93 -24.90
CA ARG A 326 -11.74 3.72 -26.07
C ARG A 326 -10.88 3.34 -27.29
N ASP A 327 -9.75 3.99 -27.48
CA ASP A 327 -8.87 3.78 -28.64
C ASP A 327 -7.94 2.57 -28.44
N HIS A 328 -7.58 2.25 -27.18
CA HIS A 328 -6.72 1.13 -26.79
C HIS A 328 -7.39 0.18 -25.76
N PRO A 329 -8.53 -0.46 -26.11
CA PRO A 329 -9.40 -1.11 -25.14
C PRO A 329 -8.82 -2.38 -24.51
N VAL A 330 -7.98 -3.13 -25.19
CA VAL A 330 -7.53 -4.46 -24.76
C VAL A 330 -6.28 -4.36 -23.88
N ALA A 331 -5.18 -3.87 -24.41
CA ALA A 331 -3.87 -3.84 -23.75
C ALA A 331 -3.51 -2.47 -23.17
N GLY A 332 -4.31 -1.42 -23.45
CA GLY A 332 -3.98 -0.05 -23.08
C GLY A 332 -2.75 0.46 -23.81
N VAL A 333 -2.10 1.46 -23.24
CA VAL A 333 -0.92 2.12 -23.82
C VAL A 333 0.41 1.66 -23.19
N GLY A 334 0.40 0.61 -22.38
CA GLY A 334 1.56 0.08 -21.66
C GLY A 334 1.57 0.51 -20.20
N ILE A 335 1.86 -0.47 -19.32
CA ILE A 335 1.97 -0.21 -17.87
C ILE A 335 3.03 0.85 -17.60
N ASN A 336 2.72 1.83 -16.74
CA ASN A 336 3.59 2.96 -16.39
C ASN A 336 3.99 3.85 -17.61
N ASN A 337 3.16 3.87 -18.67
CA ASN A 337 3.44 4.63 -19.90
C ASN A 337 2.52 5.84 -20.10
N TRP A 338 1.58 6.09 -19.17
CA TRP A 338 0.62 7.18 -19.31
C TRP A 338 1.25 8.50 -19.74
N ALA A 339 2.26 9.00 -19.03
CA ALA A 339 2.87 10.30 -19.33
C ALA A 339 3.67 10.29 -20.64
N VAL A 340 4.36 9.20 -20.98
CA VAL A 340 5.07 9.07 -22.26
C VAL A 340 4.10 9.08 -23.42
N PHE A 341 3.02 8.31 -23.31
CA PHE A 341 2.01 8.24 -24.36
C PHE A 341 1.38 9.61 -24.61
N LEU A 342 0.94 10.31 -23.57
CA LEU A 342 0.31 11.62 -23.72
C LEU A 342 1.26 12.68 -24.29
N ASN A 343 2.53 12.69 -23.87
CA ASN A 343 3.51 13.65 -24.39
C ASN A 343 3.91 13.36 -25.85
N GLY A 344 3.78 12.12 -26.30
CA GLY A 344 4.06 11.70 -27.67
C GLY A 344 2.89 11.81 -28.64
N HIS A 345 1.66 12.07 -28.14
CA HIS A 345 0.43 12.05 -28.95
C HIS A 345 -0.38 13.33 -28.76
N GLU A 346 -0.18 14.31 -29.61
CA GLU A 346 -0.80 15.65 -29.52
C GLU A 346 -2.33 15.60 -29.49
N GLY A 347 -2.97 14.70 -30.22
CA GLY A 347 -4.43 14.56 -30.27
C GLY A 347 -5.11 14.29 -28.93
N TYR A 348 -4.37 13.85 -27.88
CA TYR A 348 -4.87 13.72 -26.51
C TYR A 348 -4.55 14.94 -25.65
N GLN A 349 -3.70 15.86 -26.12
CA GLN A 349 -3.31 17.08 -25.41
C GLN A 349 -4.31 18.21 -25.61
N ASP A 350 -4.99 18.24 -26.75
CA ASP A 350 -5.94 19.31 -27.13
C ASP A 350 -7.14 19.46 -26.21
N ALA A 351 -7.42 18.44 -25.45
CA ALA A 351 -8.55 18.48 -24.53
C ALA A 351 -8.29 19.36 -23.27
N SER A 352 -7.07 19.84 -22.99
CA SER A 352 -6.80 20.91 -22.02
C SER A 352 -5.41 21.54 -22.09
N PRO A 353 -5.34 22.83 -22.37
CA PRO A 353 -4.13 23.64 -22.17
C PRO A 353 -3.66 23.73 -20.73
N ALA A 354 -4.54 23.40 -19.74
CA ALA A 354 -4.25 23.46 -18.29
C ALA A 354 -3.62 22.18 -17.73
N GLY A 355 -3.38 21.14 -18.53
CA GLY A 355 -2.85 19.85 -18.08
C GLY A 355 -1.35 19.80 -17.87
N LEU A 356 -0.61 20.68 -18.55
CA LEU A 356 0.83 20.80 -18.38
C LEU A 356 1.16 21.65 -17.14
N ASP A 357 2.14 21.26 -16.34
CA ASP A 357 2.73 22.16 -15.36
C ASP A 357 3.66 23.16 -16.08
N GLU A 358 4.17 24.17 -15.35
CA GLU A 358 5.06 25.20 -15.89
C GLU A 358 6.33 24.65 -16.56
N LYS A 359 6.63 23.37 -16.33
CA LYS A 359 7.78 22.63 -16.90
C LYS A 359 7.38 21.71 -18.07
N GLY A 360 6.14 21.78 -18.56
CA GLY A 360 5.66 20.93 -19.64
C GLY A 360 5.41 19.47 -19.26
N ASN A 361 5.37 19.13 -17.97
CA ASN A 361 5.10 17.76 -17.51
C ASN A 361 3.60 17.49 -17.40
N ILE A 362 3.13 16.44 -18.03
CA ILE A 362 1.76 15.95 -17.86
C ILE A 362 1.65 15.23 -16.52
N GLY A 363 0.59 15.54 -15.76
CA GLY A 363 0.26 14.84 -14.52
C GLY A 363 -0.13 13.39 -14.75
N ILE A 364 -0.45 12.69 -13.68
CA ILE A 364 -0.93 11.30 -13.70
C ILE A 364 -2.45 11.26 -13.41
N VAL A 365 -3.15 10.30 -14.00
CA VAL A 365 -4.57 10.05 -13.68
C VAL A 365 -4.71 9.75 -12.19
N GLU A 366 -5.56 10.52 -11.50
CA GLU A 366 -5.64 10.47 -10.05
C GLU A 366 -6.49 9.31 -9.52
N THR A 367 -7.05 8.47 -10.38
CA THR A 367 -7.74 7.23 -9.96
C THR A 367 -6.98 6.00 -10.45
N ILE A 368 -6.72 5.06 -9.54
CA ILE A 368 -6.01 3.82 -9.87
C ILE A 368 -6.76 3.00 -10.94
N TYR A 369 -8.08 3.08 -10.95
CA TYR A 369 -8.93 2.30 -11.86
C TYR A 369 -8.82 2.80 -13.28
N LEU A 370 -8.99 4.10 -13.51
CA LEU A 370 -8.84 4.69 -14.84
C LEU A 370 -7.39 4.65 -15.32
N LEU A 371 -6.43 4.87 -14.41
CA LEU A 371 -5.01 4.73 -14.75
C LEU A 371 -4.70 3.31 -15.23
N THR A 372 -5.19 2.29 -14.52
CA THR A 372 -4.97 0.90 -14.93
C THR A 372 -5.70 0.56 -16.23
N ALA A 373 -6.92 1.08 -16.43
CA ALA A 373 -7.65 0.89 -17.68
C ALA A 373 -6.92 1.54 -18.87
N ALA A 374 -6.41 2.76 -18.69
CA ALA A 374 -5.66 3.45 -19.75
C ALA A 374 -4.33 2.75 -20.07
N GLU A 375 -3.60 2.32 -19.04
CA GLU A 375 -2.28 1.67 -19.19
C GLU A 375 -2.35 0.21 -19.62
N CYS A 376 -3.33 -0.56 -19.14
CA CYS A 376 -3.42 -2.01 -19.33
C CYS A 376 -4.74 -2.48 -19.99
N GLY A 377 -5.58 -1.56 -20.44
CA GLY A 377 -6.88 -1.85 -21.05
C GLY A 377 -7.90 -2.40 -20.05
N TRP A 378 -9.08 -2.79 -20.57
CA TRP A 378 -10.14 -3.40 -19.77
C TRP A 378 -9.71 -4.73 -19.12
N VAL A 379 -8.87 -5.52 -19.81
CA VAL A 379 -8.39 -6.80 -19.25
C VAL A 379 -7.58 -6.56 -17.99
N GLY A 380 -6.64 -5.57 -18.03
CA GLY A 380 -5.87 -5.18 -16.86
C GLY A 380 -6.74 -4.68 -15.70
N LEU A 381 -7.75 -3.86 -16.00
CA LEU A 381 -8.69 -3.38 -14.99
C LEU A 381 -9.51 -4.52 -14.38
N VAL A 382 -10.05 -5.43 -15.18
CA VAL A 382 -10.84 -6.58 -14.70
C VAL A 382 -9.99 -7.48 -13.79
N LEU A 383 -8.74 -7.75 -14.17
CA LEU A 383 -7.83 -8.56 -13.34
C LEU A 383 -7.48 -7.86 -12.03
N LEU A 384 -7.23 -6.55 -12.05
CA LEU A 384 -6.99 -5.76 -10.84
C LEU A 384 -8.21 -5.79 -9.90
N LEU A 385 -9.41 -5.56 -10.44
CA LEU A 385 -10.66 -5.59 -9.67
C LEU A 385 -10.95 -6.98 -9.12
N ALA A 386 -10.77 -8.03 -9.92
CA ALA A 386 -10.95 -9.42 -9.49
C ALA A 386 -10.00 -9.75 -8.33
N TRP A 387 -8.74 -9.33 -8.41
CA TRP A 387 -7.75 -9.52 -7.35
C TRP A 387 -8.11 -8.75 -6.07
N PHE A 388 -8.53 -7.49 -6.16
CA PHE A 388 -8.94 -6.66 -5.02
C PHE A 388 -10.21 -7.20 -4.35
N LEU A 389 -11.24 -7.50 -5.15
CA LEU A 389 -12.52 -8.02 -4.66
C LEU A 389 -12.38 -9.43 -4.07
N TYR A 390 -11.49 -10.26 -4.60
CA TYR A 390 -11.17 -11.55 -4.00
C TYR A 390 -10.71 -11.39 -2.54
N TYR A 391 -9.72 -10.52 -2.28
CA TYR A 391 -9.22 -10.34 -0.92
C TYR A 391 -10.21 -9.62 -0.01
N TRP A 392 -11.02 -8.71 -0.54
CA TRP A 392 -12.12 -8.11 0.19
C TRP A 392 -13.14 -9.18 0.61
N GLY A 393 -13.53 -10.06 -0.30
CA GLY A 393 -14.43 -11.18 -0.02
C GLY A 393 -13.83 -12.22 0.93
N VAL A 394 -12.51 -12.50 0.86
CA VAL A 394 -11.82 -13.37 1.82
C VAL A 394 -11.83 -12.74 3.22
N ALA A 395 -11.55 -11.45 3.33
CA ALA A 395 -11.58 -10.75 4.62
C ALA A 395 -12.98 -10.79 5.25
N LEU A 396 -14.02 -10.51 4.44
CA LEU A 396 -15.42 -10.60 4.87
C LEU A 396 -15.77 -12.02 5.37
N ARG A 397 -15.48 -13.02 4.57
CA ARG A 397 -15.75 -14.44 4.90
C ARG A 397 -15.03 -14.88 6.18
N LEU A 398 -13.77 -14.53 6.33
CA LEU A 398 -12.98 -14.87 7.51
C LEU A 398 -13.45 -14.14 8.77
N ALA A 399 -13.86 -12.88 8.67
CA ALA A 399 -14.41 -12.13 9.79
C ALA A 399 -15.61 -12.84 10.44
N PHE A 400 -16.48 -13.45 9.61
CA PHE A 400 -17.62 -14.25 10.11
C PHE A 400 -17.24 -15.68 10.53
N ARG A 401 -16.32 -16.34 9.81
CA ARG A 401 -15.91 -17.72 10.17
C ARG A 401 -15.14 -17.81 11.48
N LEU A 402 -14.34 -16.78 11.78
CA LEU A 402 -13.48 -16.70 12.96
C LEU A 402 -14.07 -15.86 14.10
N VAL A 403 -15.34 -15.49 14.01
CA VAL A 403 -16.02 -14.52 14.91
C VAL A 403 -15.92 -14.87 16.40
N ARG A 404 -15.81 -16.16 16.74
CA ARG A 404 -15.70 -16.63 18.14
C ARG A 404 -14.25 -16.82 18.63
N THR A 405 -13.28 -16.47 17.80
CA THR A 405 -11.86 -16.66 18.07
C THR A 405 -11.17 -15.34 18.32
N GLU A 406 -9.99 -15.38 18.92
CA GLU A 406 -9.12 -14.20 19.03
C GLU A 406 -8.61 -13.70 17.65
N TRP A 407 -8.70 -14.52 16.60
CA TRP A 407 -8.23 -14.19 15.25
C TRP A 407 -9.18 -13.27 14.50
N ALA A 408 -10.43 -13.12 14.93
CA ALA A 408 -11.49 -12.37 14.22
C ALA A 408 -11.11 -10.91 13.94
N TYR A 409 -10.28 -10.28 14.79
CA TYR A 409 -9.91 -8.87 14.64
C TYR A 409 -9.08 -8.61 13.39
N VAL A 410 -8.29 -9.57 12.95
CA VAL A 410 -7.41 -9.40 11.78
C VAL A 410 -8.23 -9.20 10.50
N PRO A 411 -9.08 -10.16 10.07
CA PRO A 411 -9.86 -9.99 8.86
C PRO A 411 -10.90 -8.87 8.97
N ALA A 412 -11.49 -8.63 10.15
CA ALA A 412 -12.44 -7.53 10.34
C ALA A 412 -11.77 -6.15 10.14
N GLY A 413 -10.58 -5.97 10.70
CA GLY A 413 -9.81 -4.74 10.55
C GLY A 413 -9.27 -4.54 9.13
N ILE A 414 -8.75 -5.60 8.50
CA ILE A 414 -8.30 -5.55 7.10
C ILE A 414 -9.47 -5.21 6.17
N LEU A 415 -10.65 -5.79 6.39
CA LEU A 415 -11.85 -5.50 5.59
C LEU A 415 -12.20 -4.01 5.60
N GLY A 416 -12.24 -3.39 6.78
CA GLY A 416 -12.50 -1.96 6.89
C GLY A 416 -11.42 -1.11 6.21
N GLY A 417 -10.14 -1.44 6.44
CA GLY A 417 -9.01 -0.78 5.79
C GLY A 417 -9.07 -0.88 4.26
N LEU A 418 -9.33 -2.07 3.72
CA LEU A 418 -9.49 -2.29 2.27
C LEU A 418 -10.69 -1.51 1.71
N THR A 419 -11.83 -1.49 2.42
CA THR A 419 -13.01 -0.74 1.98
C THR A 419 -12.68 0.74 1.81
N GLY A 420 -12.08 1.36 2.83
CA GLY A 420 -11.68 2.77 2.76
C GLY A 420 -10.65 3.03 1.66
N CYS A 421 -9.63 2.18 1.54
CA CYS A 421 -8.58 2.34 0.52
C CYS A 421 -9.10 2.15 -0.90
N TYR A 422 -10.00 1.20 -1.14
CA TYR A 422 -10.59 1.00 -2.47
C TYR A 422 -11.48 2.16 -2.88
N LEU A 423 -12.26 2.73 -1.95
CA LEU A 423 -13.03 3.93 -2.22
C LEU A 423 -12.13 5.14 -2.48
N GLN A 424 -11.09 5.35 -1.66
CA GLN A 424 -10.12 6.43 -1.88
C GLN A 424 -9.36 6.25 -3.19
N SER A 425 -9.13 5.03 -3.64
CA SER A 425 -8.48 4.70 -4.93
C SER A 425 -9.30 5.12 -6.15
N GLY A 426 -10.60 5.38 -5.98
CA GLY A 426 -11.43 6.07 -6.97
C GLY A 426 -11.12 7.57 -7.10
N LEU A 427 -10.41 8.14 -6.14
CA LEU A 427 -10.05 9.56 -6.07
C LEU A 427 -8.53 9.79 -6.16
N GLU A 428 -7.71 8.75 -5.94
CA GLU A 428 -6.26 8.84 -5.82
C GLU A 428 -5.59 7.58 -6.37
N TRP A 429 -4.42 7.73 -7.00
CA TRP A 429 -3.63 6.60 -7.50
C TRP A 429 -2.62 6.06 -6.46
N VAL A 430 -2.51 6.70 -5.30
CA VAL A 430 -1.45 6.49 -4.30
C VAL A 430 -1.39 5.08 -3.70
N LEU A 431 -2.41 4.22 -3.89
CA LEU A 431 -2.32 2.81 -3.52
C LEU A 431 -1.21 2.08 -4.31
N LYS A 432 -0.91 2.51 -5.54
CA LYS A 432 0.24 2.01 -6.33
C LYS A 432 1.60 2.49 -5.81
N GLN A 433 1.65 3.46 -4.88
CA GLN A 433 2.91 3.85 -4.24
C GLN A 433 3.46 2.70 -3.40
N GLN A 434 4.77 2.58 -3.41
CA GLN A 434 5.51 1.44 -2.91
C GLN A 434 5.17 1.05 -1.46
N LEU A 435 5.09 2.01 -0.54
CA LEU A 435 4.79 1.73 0.87
C LEU A 435 3.35 1.28 1.12
N SER A 436 2.38 1.91 0.46
CA SER A 436 0.97 1.52 0.56
C SER A 436 0.74 0.14 -0.05
N PHE A 437 1.38 -0.13 -1.20
CA PHE A 437 1.29 -1.42 -1.86
C PHE A 437 2.03 -2.53 -1.09
N LEU A 438 3.17 -2.23 -0.45
CA LEU A 438 3.87 -3.16 0.44
C LEU A 438 2.94 -3.64 1.56
N LEU A 439 2.26 -2.73 2.24
CA LEU A 439 1.32 -3.08 3.30
C LEU A 439 0.11 -3.87 2.78
N LEU A 440 -0.38 -3.53 1.60
CA LEU A 440 -1.44 -4.30 0.93
C LEU A 440 -1.00 -5.75 0.71
N MET A 441 0.23 -5.98 0.22
CA MET A 441 0.79 -7.32 0.03
C MET A 441 0.93 -8.10 1.33
N VAL A 442 1.33 -7.44 2.42
CA VAL A 442 1.37 -8.05 3.76
C VAL A 442 -0.02 -8.52 4.20
N PHE A 443 -1.04 -7.68 4.01
CA PHE A 443 -2.40 -8.03 4.41
C PHE A 443 -2.99 -9.14 3.52
N PHE A 444 -2.70 -9.12 2.23
CA PHE A 444 -3.13 -10.18 1.32
C PHE A 444 -2.45 -11.53 1.65
N ALA A 445 -1.15 -11.51 1.99
CA ALA A 445 -0.45 -12.70 2.47
C ALA A 445 -1.06 -13.24 3.76
N THR A 446 -1.39 -12.34 4.70
CA THR A 446 -2.02 -12.69 5.97
C THR A 446 -3.40 -13.32 5.74
N LEU A 447 -4.24 -12.72 4.89
CA LEU A 447 -5.55 -13.26 4.54
C LEU A 447 -5.44 -14.60 3.80
N SER A 448 -4.48 -14.76 2.89
CA SER A 448 -4.23 -16.02 2.19
C SER A 448 -3.88 -17.15 3.17
N TRP A 449 -2.94 -16.88 4.09
CA TRP A 449 -2.56 -17.82 5.12
C TRP A 449 -3.74 -18.17 6.05
N MET A 450 -4.48 -17.18 6.54
CA MET A 450 -5.65 -17.40 7.39
C MET A 450 -6.75 -18.19 6.67
N ASN A 451 -6.98 -17.91 5.38
CA ASN A 451 -8.02 -18.61 4.61
C ASN A 451 -7.69 -20.08 4.38
N GLN A 452 -6.42 -20.43 4.28
CA GLN A 452 -6.01 -21.85 4.16
C GLN A 452 -6.04 -22.59 5.51
N ASN A 453 -5.81 -21.89 6.60
CA ASN A 453 -5.71 -22.47 7.94
C ASN A 453 -6.93 -22.18 8.84
N TRP A 454 -8.04 -21.64 8.29
CA TRP A 454 -9.16 -21.14 9.11
C TRP A 454 -9.81 -22.21 10.01
N ARG A 455 -9.80 -23.50 9.61
CA ARG A 455 -10.34 -24.59 10.42
C ARG A 455 -9.51 -24.82 11.67
N GLU A 456 -8.18 -24.81 11.53
CA GLU A 456 -7.24 -24.92 12.65
C GLU A 456 -7.34 -23.71 13.58
N LEU A 457 -7.34 -22.49 13.01
CA LEU A 457 -7.51 -21.24 13.78
C LEU A 457 -8.83 -21.19 14.55
N ARG A 458 -9.87 -21.84 14.03
CA ARG A 458 -11.15 -21.96 14.73
C ARG A 458 -11.12 -23.01 15.83
N ALA A 459 -10.34 -24.07 15.69
CA ALA A 459 -10.22 -25.14 16.68
C ALA A 459 -9.32 -24.74 17.88
N GLU A 460 -8.40 -23.78 17.69
CA GLU A 460 -7.53 -23.23 18.76
C GLU A 460 -8.27 -22.27 19.72
N ALA A 461 -9.56 -21.96 19.50
CA ALA A 461 -10.39 -21.03 20.25
C ALA A 461 -11.34 -21.72 21.21
#